data_f11a5d4c3060cc76e937f346048925c8
#
_entry.id   f11a5d4c3060cc76e937f346048925c8
#
_cell.length_a   1.000
_cell.length_b   1.000
_cell.length_c   1.000
_cell.angle_alpha   90.00
_cell.angle_beta   90.00
_cell.angle_gamma   90.00
#
_symmetry.space_group_name_H-M   'P 1'
#
loop_
_entity.id
_entity.type
_entity.pdbx_description
1 polymer ?
#
loop_
_entity_poly.entity_id
_entity_poly.type
_entity_poly.pdbx_seq_one_letter_code
_entity_poly.pdbx_strand_id
1 'polypeptide(L)'
;MVGLTLLKKNYFKAEYFLQKAVELLPEDPIINDHYADTLWMLNKNIQARYVWKYVLKFDSTEQKLKDVISKKLIFGIDKKL
;
A
#
# COMPACT_ATOMS: atom_id res chain seq x y z
N MET A 1 22.10 9.37 -8.96
CA MET A 1 20.74 9.30 -9.48
C MET A 1 19.75 10.04 -8.60
N VAL A 2 19.64 11.29 -8.93
CA VAL A 2 18.84 12.24 -8.14
C VAL A 2 17.37 11.85 -8.12
N GLY A 3 16.83 11.37 -9.26
CA GLY A 3 15.42 11.00 -9.37
C GLY A 3 14.99 9.89 -8.42
N LEU A 4 15.82 8.85 -8.26
CA LEU A 4 15.52 7.75 -7.34
C LEU A 4 15.46 8.23 -5.90
N THR A 5 16.37 9.11 -5.51
CA THR A 5 16.40 9.66 -4.15
C THR A 5 15.12 10.47 -3.88
N LEU A 6 14.70 11.29 -4.84
CA LEU A 6 13.48 12.10 -4.70
C LEU A 6 12.25 11.22 -4.59
N LEU A 7 12.15 10.16 -5.40
CA LEU A 7 11.01 9.24 -5.35
C LEU A 7 10.94 8.51 -4.01
N LYS A 8 12.06 8.01 -3.50
CA LYS A 8 12.10 7.37 -2.19
C LYS A 8 11.69 8.34 -1.08
N LYS A 9 12.15 9.58 -1.19
CA LYS A 9 11.80 10.63 -0.22
C LYS A 9 10.30 10.86 -0.18
N ASN A 10 9.65 10.90 -1.36
CA ASN A 10 8.20 11.05 -1.45
C ASN A 10 7.47 9.86 -0.84
N TYR A 11 7.96 8.64 -1.03
CA TYR A 11 7.35 7.45 -0.43
C TYR A 11 7.51 7.44 1.09
N PHE A 12 8.63 7.94 1.63
CA PHE A 12 8.78 8.07 3.07
C PHE A 12 7.78 9.06 3.66
N LYS A 13 7.55 10.19 2.99
CA LYS A 13 6.52 11.14 3.41
C LYS A 13 5.14 10.52 3.33
N ALA A 14 4.85 9.82 2.23
CA ALA A 14 3.58 9.15 2.04
C ALA A 14 3.34 8.09 3.12
N GLU A 15 4.36 7.33 3.47
CA GLU A 15 4.27 6.34 4.54
C GLU A 15 3.85 7.00 5.86
N TYR A 16 4.47 8.11 6.20
CA TYR A 16 4.17 8.82 7.44
C TYR A 16 2.70 9.28 7.47
N PHE A 17 2.25 9.97 6.41
CA PHE A 17 0.89 10.49 6.36
C PHE A 17 -0.15 9.39 6.25
N LEU A 18 0.13 8.33 5.48
CA LEU A 18 -0.81 7.23 5.34
C LEU A 18 -0.91 6.41 6.63
N GLN A 19 0.18 6.27 7.37
CA GLN A 19 0.13 5.63 8.67
C GLN A 19 -0.79 6.40 9.61
N LYS A 20 -0.71 7.73 9.61
CA LYS A 20 -1.62 8.55 10.41
C LYS A 20 -3.07 8.39 9.95
N ALA A 21 -3.29 8.36 8.65
CA ALA A 21 -4.63 8.17 8.10
C ALA A 21 -5.22 6.81 8.49
N VAL A 22 -4.40 5.76 8.46
CA VAL A 22 -4.83 4.42 8.89
C VAL A 22 -5.17 4.39 10.38
N GLU A 23 -4.41 5.14 11.20
CA GLU A 23 -4.73 5.25 12.62
C GLU A 23 -6.10 5.87 12.87
N LEU A 24 -6.48 6.84 12.03
CA LEU A 24 -7.77 7.52 12.13
C LEU A 24 -8.91 6.71 11.50
N LEU A 25 -8.63 5.99 10.41
CA LEU A 25 -9.62 5.23 9.65
C LEU A 25 -9.09 3.81 9.41
N PRO A 26 -8.98 3.00 10.46
CA PRO A 26 -8.30 1.70 10.37
C PRO A 26 -8.96 0.69 9.44
N GLU A 27 -10.24 0.86 9.13
CA GLU A 27 -10.96 -0.07 8.25
C GLU A 27 -11.34 0.55 6.91
N ASP A 28 -10.69 1.66 6.53
CA ASP A 28 -10.90 2.23 5.21
C ASP A 28 -10.07 1.44 4.18
N PRO A 29 -10.72 0.77 3.22
CA PRO A 29 -9.99 -0.10 2.29
C PRO A 29 -9.09 0.68 1.34
N ILE A 30 -9.49 1.87 0.91
CA ILE A 30 -8.71 2.67 -0.03
C ILE A 30 -7.44 3.18 0.63
N ILE A 31 -7.57 3.73 1.83
CA ILE A 31 -6.42 4.26 2.58
C ILE A 31 -5.43 3.15 2.90
N ASN A 32 -5.93 1.99 3.33
CA ASN A 32 -5.06 0.86 3.65
C ASN A 32 -4.37 0.32 2.39
N ASP A 33 -5.06 0.29 1.25
CA ASP A 33 -4.46 -0.14 0.00
C ASP A 33 -3.32 0.79 -0.41
N HIS A 34 -3.54 2.10 -0.34
CA HIS A 34 -2.49 3.09 -0.62
C HIS A 34 -1.30 2.95 0.33
N TYR A 35 -1.58 2.71 1.60
CA TYR A 35 -0.52 2.48 2.59
C TYR A 35 0.31 1.25 2.23
N ALA A 36 -0.35 0.16 1.86
CA ALA A 36 0.33 -1.06 1.45
C ALA A 36 1.18 -0.85 0.20
N ASP A 37 0.64 -0.12 -0.79
CA ASP A 37 1.39 0.20 -2.01
C ASP A 37 2.68 0.96 -1.67
N THR A 38 2.58 1.92 -0.76
CA THR A 38 3.72 2.72 -0.32
C THR A 38 4.76 1.85 0.39
N LEU A 39 4.31 0.96 1.27
CA LEU A 39 5.19 0.02 1.95
C LEU A 39 5.96 -0.85 0.93
N TRP A 40 5.25 -1.33 -0.09
CA TRP A 40 5.87 -2.13 -1.15
C TRP A 40 6.96 -1.34 -1.87
N MET A 41 6.68 -0.09 -2.23
CA MET A 41 7.64 0.76 -2.93
C MET A 41 8.87 1.07 -2.09
N LEU A 42 8.75 0.98 -0.77
CA LEU A 42 9.87 1.15 0.18
C LEU A 42 10.58 -0.18 0.50
N ASN A 43 10.30 -1.23 -0.26
CA ASN A 43 10.86 -2.56 -0.05
C ASN A 43 10.42 -3.22 1.27
N LYS A 44 9.36 -2.73 1.87
CA LYS A 44 8.73 -3.33 3.05
C LYS A 44 7.67 -4.33 2.60
N ASN A 45 8.11 -5.33 1.83
CA ASN A 45 7.22 -6.22 1.09
C ASN A 45 6.36 -7.09 2.00
N ILE A 46 6.92 -7.61 3.08
CA ILE A 46 6.16 -8.45 4.01
C ILE A 46 5.05 -7.63 4.68
N GLN A 47 5.37 -6.41 5.12
CA GLN A 47 4.39 -5.51 5.72
C GLN A 47 3.30 -5.12 4.73
N ALA A 48 3.67 -4.84 3.48
CA ALA A 48 2.71 -4.52 2.43
C ALA A 48 1.72 -5.66 2.21
N ARG A 49 2.23 -6.89 2.13
CA ARG A 49 1.38 -8.07 1.93
C ARG A 49 0.43 -8.27 3.10
N TYR A 50 0.88 -8.01 4.31
CA TYR A 50 0.04 -8.08 5.49
C TYR A 50 -1.15 -7.11 5.40
N VAL A 51 -0.87 -5.87 5.01
CA VAL A 51 -1.91 -4.85 4.88
C VAL A 51 -2.89 -5.21 3.78
N TRP A 52 -2.41 -5.66 2.62
CA TRP A 52 -3.29 -6.11 1.54
C TRP A 52 -4.21 -7.25 1.96
N LYS A 53 -3.66 -8.24 2.66
CA LYS A 53 -4.47 -9.36 3.17
C LYS A 53 -5.52 -8.88 4.15
N TYR A 54 -5.17 -7.89 4.96
CA TYR A 54 -6.10 -7.30 5.92
C TYR A 54 -7.26 -6.61 5.21
N VAL A 55 -6.97 -5.86 4.14
CA VAL A 55 -8.00 -5.18 3.35
C VAL A 55 -9.00 -6.17 2.74
N LEU A 56 -8.53 -7.34 2.33
CA LEU A 56 -9.42 -8.36 1.76
C LEU A 56 -10.47 -8.86 2.76
N LYS A 57 -10.24 -8.66 4.05
CA LYS A 57 -11.17 -9.09 5.11
C LYS A 57 -12.22 -8.05 5.47
N PHE A 58 -12.08 -6.80 4.99
CA PHE A 58 -13.05 -5.76 5.31
C PHE A 58 -14.36 -6.01 4.54
N ASP A 59 -15.48 -5.90 5.24
CA ASP A 59 -16.80 -6.02 4.61
C ASP A 59 -17.03 -4.91 3.58
N SER A 60 -16.44 -3.74 3.81
CA SER A 60 -16.60 -2.58 2.95
C SER A 60 -15.73 -2.60 1.70
N THR A 61 -14.84 -3.57 1.55
CA THR A 61 -13.95 -3.64 0.38
C THR A 61 -14.75 -4.10 -0.84
N GLU A 62 -14.82 -3.26 -1.86
CA GLU A 62 -15.51 -3.59 -3.09
C GLU A 62 -14.78 -4.70 -3.85
N GLN A 63 -15.56 -5.51 -4.60
CA GLN A 63 -15.00 -6.65 -5.32
C GLN A 63 -13.91 -6.22 -6.31
N LYS A 64 -14.08 -5.09 -6.95
CA LYS A 64 -13.09 -4.55 -7.89
C LYS A 64 -11.73 -4.34 -7.21
N LEU A 65 -11.75 -3.79 -6.01
CA LEU A 65 -10.53 -3.59 -5.23
C LEU A 65 -9.95 -4.92 -4.75
N LYS A 66 -10.79 -5.86 -4.35
CA LYS A 66 -10.33 -7.20 -3.96
C LYS A 66 -9.57 -7.87 -5.11
N ASP A 67 -10.08 -7.74 -6.33
CA ASP A 67 -9.44 -8.33 -7.52
C ASP A 67 -8.06 -7.70 -7.76
N VAL A 68 -7.96 -6.39 -7.64
CA VAL A 68 -6.69 -5.67 -7.80
C VAL A 68 -5.69 -6.10 -6.74
N ILE A 69 -6.13 -6.15 -5.49
CA ILE A 69 -5.28 -6.53 -4.36
C ILE A 69 -4.81 -7.99 -4.50
N SER A 70 -5.68 -8.87 -4.94
CA SER A 70 -5.31 -10.28 -5.15
C SER A 70 -4.20 -10.41 -6.18
N LYS A 71 -4.24 -9.61 -7.24
CA LYS A 71 -3.15 -9.57 -8.23
C LYS A 71 -1.87 -9.03 -7.64
N LYS A 72 -1.95 -7.99 -6.83
CA LYS A 72 -0.78 -7.43 -6.15
C LYS A 72 -0.12 -8.45 -5.23
N LEU A 73 -0.92 -9.27 -4.56
CA LEU A 73 -0.40 -10.32 -3.68
C LEU A 73 0.35 -11.40 -4.46
N ILE A 74 -0.06 -11.68 -5.70
CA ILE A 74 0.58 -12.69 -6.53
C ILE A 74 1.82 -12.13 -7.24
N PHE A 75 1.69 -10.98 -7.86
CA PHE A 75 2.70 -10.42 -8.76
C PHE A 75 3.52 -9.27 -8.17
N GLY A 76 3.04 -8.69 -7.06
CA GLY A 76 3.62 -7.48 -6.52
C GLY A 76 3.29 -6.28 -7.39
N ILE A 77 3.97 -5.17 -7.10
CA ILE A 77 3.87 -3.96 -7.89
C ILE A 77 5.19 -3.75 -8.63
N ASP A 78 5.10 -3.41 -9.91
CA ASP A 78 6.26 -3.12 -10.73
C ASP A 78 6.90 -1.81 -10.27
N LYS A 79 8.18 -1.86 -9.92
CA LYS A 79 8.93 -0.70 -9.44
C LYS A 79 9.75 -0.04 -10.53
N LYS A 80 9.29 -0.11 -11.76
CA LYS A 80 9.98 0.57 -12.87
C LYS A 80 10.01 2.07 -12.67
N LEU A 81 11.16 2.63 -12.90
CA LEU A 81 11.40 4.07 -12.83
C LEU A 81 11.90 4.58 -14.16
#